data_917ba7c3f278186aeaa9450b27b0057f
#
_entry.id   917ba7c3f278186aeaa9450b27b0057f
#
_cell.length_a   1.000
_cell.length_b   1.000
_cell.length_c   1.000
_cell.angle_alpha   90.00
_cell.angle_beta   90.00
_cell.angle_gamma   90.00
#
_symmetry.space_group_name_H-M   'P 1'
#
loop_
_entity.id
_entity.type
_entity.pdbx_description
1 polymer ?
#
loop_
_entity_poly.entity_id
_entity_poly.type
_entity_poly.pdbx_seq_one_letter_code
_entity_poly.pdbx_strand_id
1 'polypeptide(L)'
;MKELKNLITVTGQLVKNDIKEFTTKKGEDAIGGSLVLRTADSSEHEINFFAFKYKRDENKNFTSEKSYFYEKYLDAMNLKDIEHCIEGEQPDIISITDGMFTVNDFKGNDGNVVSTNRISARFINKVESKDYEETVLEAKFEVEGVIESITDELDKEIPTGNLIIKMNAISQRADGFGKDANYEADSLIPIRMTVDKSMANDFKSAGYYDGCFTKLTGVIINSVEIQEITEKAAFGPDIVKKVKRSIRKNDVKSGIAPSTIFEHELTQDIIDTLQSKRKAKLAEVKAGESSSQIAEGFQKNTSTPAPQTTYNPFAQ
;
A
#
# COMPACT_ATOMS: atom_id res chain seq x y z
N MET A 1 6.43 -10.74 22.67
CA MET A 1 5.71 -11.55 21.65
C MET A 1 6.60 -11.82 20.45
N LYS A 2 6.26 -12.81 19.61
CA LYS A 2 6.95 -13.09 18.35
C LYS A 2 6.70 -11.98 17.33
N GLU A 3 7.60 -11.85 16.37
CA GLU A 3 7.39 -10.97 15.19
C GLU A 3 6.21 -11.50 14.36
N LEU A 4 5.25 -10.63 14.10
CA LEU A 4 4.11 -10.90 13.23
C LEU A 4 4.41 -10.40 11.83
N LYS A 5 3.96 -11.12 10.83
CA LYS A 5 4.21 -10.78 9.42
C LYS A 5 3.27 -9.69 8.94
N ASN A 6 3.86 -8.66 8.38
CA ASN A 6 3.23 -7.67 7.51
C ASN A 6 4.23 -7.40 6.40
N LEU A 7 4.38 -8.37 5.51
CA LEU A 7 5.42 -8.39 4.49
C LEU A 7 4.81 -8.21 3.11
N ILE A 8 5.41 -7.32 2.34
CA ILE A 8 5.11 -7.13 0.92
C ILE A 8 6.41 -7.29 0.14
N THR A 9 6.36 -8.05 -0.93
CA THR A 9 7.43 -8.15 -1.91
C THR A 9 6.92 -7.63 -3.25
N VAL A 10 7.66 -6.74 -3.89
CA VAL A 10 7.33 -6.20 -5.21
C VAL A 10 8.56 -6.23 -6.07
N THR A 11 8.48 -6.91 -7.20
CA THR A 11 9.51 -6.84 -8.24
C THR A 11 8.87 -6.33 -9.52
N GLY A 12 9.38 -5.24 -10.07
CA GLY A 12 8.76 -4.59 -11.23
C GLY A 12 9.70 -3.65 -11.96
N GLN A 13 9.29 -3.26 -13.17
CA GLN A 13 9.94 -2.22 -13.94
C GLN A 13 9.69 -0.86 -13.30
N LEU A 14 10.71 -0.04 -13.18
CA LEU A 14 10.60 1.31 -12.63
C LEU A 14 9.89 2.23 -13.64
N VAL A 15 8.64 2.59 -13.32
CA VAL A 15 7.84 3.50 -14.13
C VAL A 15 8.16 4.95 -13.81
N LYS A 16 8.30 5.25 -12.51
CA LYS A 16 8.53 6.61 -12.03
C LYS A 16 9.38 6.61 -10.77
N ASN A 17 10.29 7.58 -10.67
CA ASN A 17 11.16 7.83 -9.53
C ASN A 17 10.92 9.26 -9.00
N ASP A 18 10.24 9.36 -7.84
CA ASP A 18 9.95 10.64 -7.18
C ASP A 18 10.82 10.85 -5.91
N ILE A 19 11.90 10.08 -5.73
CA ILE A 19 12.81 10.24 -4.58
C ILE A 19 13.58 11.56 -4.71
N LYS A 20 13.57 12.37 -3.65
CA LYS A 20 14.25 13.67 -3.58
C LYS A 20 14.64 14.06 -2.16
N GLU A 21 15.62 14.94 -2.06
CA GLU A 21 15.95 15.62 -0.81
C GLU A 21 14.94 16.74 -0.51
N PHE A 22 14.64 16.93 0.77
CA PHE A 22 13.78 18.02 1.23
C PHE A 22 14.06 18.33 2.70
N THR A 23 13.56 19.48 3.15
CA THR A 23 13.58 19.85 4.57
C THR A 23 12.17 19.69 5.14
N THR A 24 12.05 19.00 6.27
CA THR A 24 10.77 18.81 6.98
C THR A 24 10.26 20.15 7.53
N LYS A 25 8.98 20.22 7.91
CA LYS A 25 8.42 21.42 8.59
C LYS A 25 9.14 21.81 9.87
N LYS A 26 9.83 20.87 10.50
CA LYS A 26 10.64 21.13 11.71
C LYS A 26 12.05 21.61 11.39
N GLY A 27 12.39 21.83 10.11
CA GLY A 27 13.72 22.25 9.68
C GLY A 27 14.74 21.12 9.61
N GLU A 28 14.32 19.86 9.62
CA GLU A 28 15.18 18.69 9.60
C GLU A 28 15.42 18.24 8.14
N ASP A 29 16.67 18.02 7.76
CA ASP A 29 17.02 17.50 6.43
C ASP A 29 16.62 16.03 6.31
N ALA A 30 15.98 15.69 5.22
CA ALA A 30 15.48 14.35 4.93
C ALA A 30 15.56 14.05 3.43
N ILE A 31 15.45 12.78 3.08
CA ILE A 31 15.28 12.27 1.73
C ILE A 31 14.10 11.31 1.72
N GLY A 32 13.34 11.29 0.65
CA GLY A 32 12.23 10.37 0.50
C GLY A 32 11.43 10.67 -0.76
N GLY A 33 10.42 9.87 -0.96
CA GLY A 33 9.58 9.92 -2.13
C GLY A 33 8.95 8.58 -2.39
N SER A 34 8.58 8.34 -3.63
CA SER A 34 8.07 7.03 -4.02
C SER A 34 8.73 6.53 -5.31
N LEU A 35 8.80 5.21 -5.42
CA LEU A 35 9.02 4.50 -6.66
C LEU A 35 7.70 3.88 -7.11
N VAL A 36 7.37 4.01 -8.40
CA VAL A 36 6.24 3.30 -9.00
C VAL A 36 6.79 2.14 -9.81
N LEU A 37 6.44 0.92 -9.41
CA LEU A 37 6.89 -0.32 -10.05
C LEU A 37 5.74 -0.99 -10.80
N ARG A 38 5.96 -1.35 -12.06
CA ARG A 38 5.00 -2.07 -12.90
C ARG A 38 5.30 -3.55 -12.93
N THR A 39 4.31 -4.37 -12.59
CA THR A 39 4.38 -5.84 -12.64
C THR A 39 3.87 -6.40 -13.97
N ALA A 40 4.02 -7.72 -14.19
CA ALA A 40 3.69 -8.39 -15.45
C ALA A 40 2.20 -8.28 -15.82
N ASP A 41 1.30 -8.16 -14.83
CA ASP A 41 -0.15 -7.97 -15.01
C ASP A 41 -0.54 -6.51 -15.30
N SER A 42 0.43 -5.65 -15.61
CA SER A 42 0.26 -4.19 -15.80
C SER A 42 -0.24 -3.44 -14.57
N SER A 43 -0.12 -4.04 -13.37
CA SER A 43 -0.37 -3.34 -12.11
C SER A 43 0.79 -2.40 -11.79
N GLU A 44 0.46 -1.21 -11.29
CA GLU A 44 1.44 -0.21 -10.85
C GLU A 44 1.36 -0.02 -9.34
N HIS A 45 2.48 -0.26 -8.67
CA HIS A 45 2.58 -0.22 -7.21
C HIS A 45 3.46 0.94 -6.79
N GLU A 46 2.90 1.87 -6.01
CA GLU A 46 3.63 2.99 -5.41
C GLU A 46 4.21 2.55 -4.07
N ILE A 47 5.54 2.57 -3.95
CA ILE A 47 6.27 2.21 -2.74
C ILE A 47 6.93 3.47 -2.19
N ASN A 48 6.69 3.75 -0.90
CA ASN A 48 7.13 4.97 -0.24
C ASN A 48 8.40 4.73 0.58
N PHE A 49 9.32 5.69 0.52
CA PHE A 49 10.60 5.68 1.23
C PHE A 49 10.79 6.99 1.98
N PHE A 50 11.44 6.90 3.15
CA PHE A 50 11.77 8.07 3.94
C PHE A 50 12.98 7.81 4.83
N ALA A 51 13.91 8.77 4.87
CA ALA A 51 15.01 8.75 5.82
C ALA A 51 15.42 10.18 6.22
N PHE A 52 15.74 10.38 7.49
CA PHE A 52 16.44 11.59 7.93
C PHE A 52 17.91 11.53 7.51
N LYS A 53 18.52 12.69 7.26
CA LYS A 53 19.92 12.82 6.86
C LYS A 53 20.88 12.29 7.92
N TYR A 54 20.56 12.53 9.17
CA TYR A 54 21.39 12.14 10.30
C TYR A 54 20.71 11.07 11.15
N LYS A 55 21.51 10.21 11.77
CA LYS A 55 21.04 9.22 12.75
C LYS A 55 20.51 9.95 13.99
N ARG A 56 19.62 9.26 14.71
CA ARG A 56 19.16 9.71 16.03
C ARG A 56 19.78 8.83 17.11
N ASP A 57 20.15 9.47 18.23
CA ASP A 57 20.59 8.80 19.44
C ASP A 57 19.40 8.18 20.22
N GLU A 58 19.68 7.54 21.33
CA GLU A 58 18.67 6.93 22.22
C GLU A 58 17.67 7.97 22.76
N ASN A 59 18.08 9.24 22.89
CA ASN A 59 17.23 10.35 23.31
C ASN A 59 16.48 11.01 22.15
N LYS A 60 16.52 10.40 20.95
CA LYS A 60 15.90 10.89 19.70
C LYS A 60 16.49 12.20 19.16
N ASN A 61 17.66 12.65 19.64
CA ASN A 61 18.37 13.80 19.09
C ASN A 61 19.19 13.39 17.86
N PHE A 62 19.34 14.30 16.91
CA PHE A 62 20.19 14.05 15.76
C PHE A 62 21.66 14.04 16.14
N THR A 63 22.39 13.07 15.64
CA THR A 63 23.85 12.99 15.73
C THR A 63 24.51 13.69 14.53
N SER A 64 25.82 13.73 14.49
CA SER A 64 26.57 14.19 13.30
C SER A 64 26.77 13.09 12.25
N GLU A 65 26.37 11.85 12.55
CA GLU A 65 26.56 10.69 11.66
C GLU A 65 25.39 10.58 10.66
N LYS A 66 25.74 10.46 9.39
CA LYS A 66 24.72 10.28 8.33
C LYS A 66 23.99 8.95 8.49
N SER A 67 22.71 8.97 8.13
CA SER A 67 21.89 7.76 8.08
C SER A 67 22.27 6.90 6.88
N TYR A 68 22.44 5.60 7.09
CA TYR A 68 22.67 4.63 6.03
C TYR A 68 21.59 4.68 4.93
N PHE A 69 20.33 4.79 5.31
CA PHE A 69 19.22 4.85 4.36
C PHE A 69 19.19 6.16 3.56
N TYR A 70 19.62 7.28 4.18
CA TYR A 70 19.73 8.53 3.45
C TYR A 70 20.74 8.40 2.29
N GLU A 71 21.93 7.82 2.55
CA GLU A 71 22.94 7.62 1.52
C GLU A 71 22.47 6.66 0.43
N LYS A 72 21.76 5.58 0.81
CA LYS A 72 21.18 4.64 -0.17
C LYS A 72 20.10 5.27 -1.04
N TYR A 73 19.32 6.19 -0.50
CA TYR A 73 18.29 6.87 -1.30
C TYR A 73 18.86 7.97 -2.19
N LEU A 74 20.03 8.56 -1.84
CA LEU A 74 20.77 9.40 -2.77
C LEU A 74 21.21 8.62 -4.01
N ASP A 75 21.72 7.39 -3.81
CA ASP A 75 22.05 6.49 -4.92
C ASP A 75 20.80 6.17 -5.77
N ALA A 76 19.68 5.92 -5.08
CA ALA A 76 18.41 5.57 -5.74
C ALA A 76 17.80 6.70 -6.59
N MET A 77 18.14 7.96 -6.35
CA MET A 77 17.72 9.08 -7.21
C MET A 77 18.20 8.94 -8.66
N ASN A 78 19.28 8.16 -8.89
CA ASN A 78 19.87 7.94 -10.20
C ASN A 78 19.32 6.70 -10.92
N LEU A 79 18.32 6.01 -10.36
CA LEU A 79 17.68 4.87 -11.01
C LEU A 79 16.92 5.34 -12.26
N LYS A 80 17.04 4.58 -13.33
CA LYS A 80 16.41 4.88 -14.62
C LYS A 80 14.97 4.40 -14.62
N ASP A 81 14.03 5.31 -14.69
CA ASP A 81 12.61 5.03 -14.92
C ASP A 81 12.24 5.12 -16.41
N ILE A 82 11.01 4.73 -16.73
CA ILE A 82 10.52 4.72 -18.12
C ILE A 82 10.54 6.13 -18.74
N GLU A 83 10.28 7.18 -17.96
CA GLU A 83 10.21 8.57 -18.49
C GLU A 83 11.60 9.10 -18.89
N HIS A 84 12.66 8.57 -18.29
CA HIS A 84 14.05 8.98 -18.51
C HIS A 84 14.87 8.00 -19.38
N CYS A 85 14.23 6.94 -19.90
CA CYS A 85 14.86 6.03 -20.86
C CYS A 85 14.88 6.67 -22.26
N ILE A 86 16.05 6.61 -22.92
CA ILE A 86 16.15 6.96 -24.35
C ILE A 86 15.78 5.74 -25.21
N GLU A 87 15.56 5.98 -26.51
CA GLU A 87 15.19 4.91 -27.46
C GLU A 87 16.20 3.75 -27.44
N GLY A 88 15.71 2.54 -27.19
CA GLY A 88 16.53 1.32 -27.10
C GLY A 88 17.04 1.00 -25.68
N GLU A 89 16.84 1.86 -24.68
CA GLU A 89 17.14 1.56 -23.28
C GLU A 89 15.93 0.92 -22.60
N GLN A 90 16.23 0.10 -21.59
CA GLN A 90 15.21 -0.48 -20.71
C GLN A 90 15.25 0.22 -19.33
N PRO A 91 14.10 0.44 -18.70
CA PRO A 91 14.06 0.94 -17.33
C PRO A 91 14.65 -0.08 -16.36
N ASP A 92 15.11 0.40 -15.23
CA ASP A 92 15.63 -0.47 -14.18
C ASP A 92 14.51 -1.39 -13.64
N ILE A 93 14.86 -2.63 -13.35
CA ILE A 93 14.02 -3.55 -12.58
C ILE A 93 14.43 -3.46 -11.12
N ILE A 94 13.45 -3.19 -10.27
CA ILE A 94 13.65 -3.01 -8.83
C ILE A 94 12.92 -4.12 -8.08
N SER A 95 13.60 -4.70 -7.09
CA SER A 95 13.04 -5.69 -6.17
C SER A 95 12.98 -5.12 -4.75
N ILE A 96 11.79 -5.07 -4.19
CA ILE A 96 11.49 -4.70 -2.81
C ILE A 96 11.16 -5.97 -2.05
N THR A 97 11.91 -6.27 -0.99
CA THR A 97 11.78 -7.52 -0.23
C THR A 97 11.35 -7.30 1.22
N ASP A 98 11.24 -6.05 1.67
CA ASP A 98 10.88 -5.66 3.04
C ASP A 98 9.73 -4.63 3.07
N GLY A 99 8.91 -4.62 2.03
CA GLY A 99 7.72 -3.78 1.98
C GLY A 99 6.72 -4.17 3.07
N MET A 100 5.95 -3.20 3.54
CA MET A 100 4.88 -3.41 4.52
C MET A 100 3.69 -2.54 4.21
N PHE A 101 2.48 -3.00 4.55
CA PHE A 101 1.32 -2.12 4.60
C PHE A 101 1.47 -1.10 5.72
N THR A 102 1.18 0.13 5.41
CA THR A 102 1.05 1.22 6.36
C THR A 102 -0.30 1.92 6.14
N VAL A 103 -0.77 2.62 7.16
CA VAL A 103 -2.04 3.36 7.07
C VAL A 103 -1.75 4.84 6.84
N ASN A 104 -2.45 5.39 5.86
CA ASN A 104 -2.53 6.82 5.63
C ASN A 104 -3.96 7.28 5.89
N ASP A 105 -4.12 8.04 6.98
CA ASP A 105 -5.38 8.63 7.38
C ASP A 105 -5.38 10.12 7.05
N PHE A 106 -6.39 10.59 6.37
CA PHE A 106 -6.53 12.00 6.03
C PHE A 106 -8.00 12.41 5.99
N LYS A 107 -8.25 13.70 6.16
CA LYS A 107 -9.57 14.28 6.04
C LYS A 107 -9.89 14.50 4.56
N GLY A 108 -10.96 13.86 4.07
CA GLY A 108 -11.46 14.06 2.72
C GLY A 108 -12.12 15.43 2.54
N ASN A 109 -12.40 15.79 1.31
CA ASN A 109 -13.05 17.06 0.96
C ASN A 109 -14.48 17.17 1.52
N ASP A 110 -15.12 16.03 1.80
CA ASP A 110 -16.43 15.92 2.43
C ASP A 110 -16.39 16.02 3.97
N GLY A 111 -15.20 16.23 4.54
CA GLY A 111 -14.97 16.31 5.98
C GLY A 111 -14.88 14.95 6.69
N ASN A 112 -15.08 13.85 5.98
CA ASN A 112 -14.93 12.51 6.53
C ASN A 112 -13.45 12.08 6.55
N VAL A 113 -13.10 11.20 7.51
CA VAL A 113 -11.77 10.60 7.53
C VAL A 113 -11.73 9.46 6.54
N VAL A 114 -10.73 9.51 5.67
CA VAL A 114 -10.43 8.45 4.71
C VAL A 114 -9.16 7.74 5.16
N SER A 115 -9.23 6.41 5.25
CA SER A 115 -8.08 5.54 5.54
C SER A 115 -7.71 4.76 4.30
N THR A 116 -6.46 4.86 3.88
CA THR A 116 -5.93 4.10 2.75
C THR A 116 -4.69 3.32 3.16
N ASN A 117 -4.46 2.16 2.56
CA ASN A 117 -3.20 1.46 2.72
C ASN A 117 -2.18 2.02 1.72
N ARG A 118 -0.94 2.14 2.19
CA ARG A 118 0.25 2.43 1.38
C ARG A 118 1.25 1.32 1.59
N ILE A 119 2.13 1.15 0.63
CA ILE A 119 3.31 0.29 0.78
C ILE A 119 4.47 1.19 1.15
N SER A 120 5.16 0.84 2.24
CA SER A 120 6.41 1.50 2.65
C SER A 120 7.50 0.45 2.76
N ALA A 121 8.72 0.80 2.37
CA ALA A 121 9.88 -0.09 2.44
C ALA A 121 11.12 0.69 2.84
N ARG A 122 12.20 -0.03 3.16
CA ARG A 122 13.51 0.56 3.50
C ARG A 122 14.58 0.22 2.50
N PHE A 123 14.54 -0.98 1.93
CA PHE A 123 15.57 -1.44 1.01
C PHE A 123 15.10 -1.35 -0.44
N ILE A 124 15.97 -0.82 -1.29
CA ILE A 124 15.78 -0.73 -2.74
C ILE A 124 16.88 -1.59 -3.37
N ASN A 125 16.49 -2.69 -4.01
CA ASN A 125 17.43 -3.59 -4.65
C ASN A 125 17.25 -3.51 -6.17
N LYS A 126 18.24 -2.99 -6.88
CA LYS A 126 18.26 -3.02 -8.33
C LYS A 126 18.65 -4.43 -8.79
N VAL A 127 17.86 -5.01 -9.67
CA VAL A 127 18.20 -6.28 -10.35
C VAL A 127 19.28 -6.02 -11.39
N GLU A 128 20.24 -6.93 -11.52
CA GLU A 128 21.27 -6.81 -12.54
C GLU A 128 20.68 -7.08 -13.95
N SER A 129 21.11 -6.32 -14.95
CA SER A 129 20.53 -6.39 -16.31
C SER A 129 20.63 -7.77 -16.94
N LYS A 130 21.63 -8.57 -16.58
CA LYS A 130 21.79 -9.96 -17.05
C LYS A 130 20.67 -10.90 -16.58
N ASP A 131 19.97 -10.53 -15.48
CA ASP A 131 18.94 -11.36 -14.84
C ASP A 131 17.52 -10.90 -15.20
N TYR A 132 17.37 -9.86 -16.05
CA TYR A 132 16.04 -9.25 -16.37
C TYR A 132 15.07 -10.23 -17.01
N GLU A 133 15.55 -11.08 -17.93
CA GLU A 133 14.69 -12.04 -18.64
C GLU A 133 14.16 -13.15 -17.73
N GLU A 134 14.91 -13.51 -16.68
CA GLU A 134 14.54 -14.56 -15.72
C GLU A 134 13.76 -14.00 -14.53
N THR A 135 13.70 -12.67 -14.38
CA THR A 135 13.07 -12.02 -13.24
C THR A 135 11.56 -12.02 -13.36
N VAL A 136 10.88 -12.61 -12.36
CA VAL A 136 9.43 -12.59 -12.28
C VAL A 136 8.95 -11.25 -11.73
N LEU A 137 8.17 -10.52 -12.53
CA LEU A 137 7.62 -9.22 -12.16
C LEU A 137 6.26 -9.42 -11.47
N GLU A 138 6.22 -9.33 -10.15
CA GLU A 138 5.03 -9.62 -9.35
C GLU A 138 4.99 -8.80 -8.06
N ALA A 139 3.80 -8.67 -7.47
CA ALA A 139 3.59 -8.07 -6.16
C ALA A 139 2.82 -9.04 -5.26
N LYS A 140 3.42 -9.44 -4.15
CA LYS A 140 2.87 -10.40 -3.18
C LYS A 140 2.78 -9.80 -1.79
N PHE A 141 1.87 -10.33 -1.00
CA PHE A 141 1.79 -10.03 0.42
C PHE A 141 1.73 -11.31 1.27
N GLU A 142 2.25 -11.20 2.48
CA GLU A 142 2.10 -12.15 3.59
C GLU A 142 1.75 -11.35 4.83
N VAL A 143 0.55 -11.53 5.38
CA VAL A 143 0.05 -10.75 6.51
C VAL A 143 -0.52 -11.66 7.57
N GLU A 144 -0.09 -11.44 8.80
CA GLU A 144 -0.64 -12.04 10.02
C GLU A 144 -1.45 -11.01 10.79
N GLY A 145 -2.61 -11.41 11.29
CA GLY A 145 -3.47 -10.50 12.04
C GLY A 145 -4.82 -11.11 12.41
N VAL A 146 -5.69 -10.26 12.91
CA VAL A 146 -7.03 -10.62 13.38
C VAL A 146 -8.04 -10.28 12.30
N ILE A 147 -8.89 -11.22 11.90
CA ILE A 147 -10.01 -10.97 11.01
C ILE A 147 -11.05 -10.12 11.75
N GLU A 148 -11.36 -8.95 11.24
CA GLU A 148 -12.42 -8.08 11.76
C GLU A 148 -13.79 -8.50 11.25
N SER A 149 -13.90 -8.80 9.94
CA SER A 149 -15.15 -9.26 9.34
C SER A 149 -14.95 -9.98 8.01
N ILE A 150 -15.87 -10.90 7.73
CA ILE A 150 -15.98 -11.62 6.47
C ILE A 150 -17.36 -11.34 5.90
N THR A 151 -17.44 -10.77 4.70
CA THR A 151 -18.71 -10.41 4.04
C THR A 151 -18.68 -10.79 2.57
N ASP A 152 -19.86 -11.03 1.97
CA ASP A 152 -19.97 -11.18 0.52
C ASP A 152 -19.69 -9.84 -0.17
N GLU A 153 -18.98 -9.87 -1.30
CA GLU A 153 -18.82 -8.69 -2.14
C GLU A 153 -20.09 -8.43 -2.95
N LEU A 154 -20.56 -7.18 -2.94
CA LEU A 154 -21.73 -6.76 -3.69
C LEU A 154 -21.33 -5.81 -4.83
N ASP A 155 -21.87 -6.00 -6.03
CA ASP A 155 -21.91 -5.03 -7.11
C ASP A 155 -23.35 -4.60 -7.33
N LYS A 156 -23.67 -3.33 -7.03
CA LYS A 156 -25.04 -2.79 -7.10
C LYS A 156 -26.07 -3.69 -6.38
N GLU A 157 -25.75 -4.09 -5.15
CA GLU A 157 -26.56 -4.96 -4.28
C GLU A 157 -26.63 -6.43 -4.71
N ILE A 158 -25.96 -6.82 -5.80
CA ILE A 158 -25.92 -8.19 -6.28
C ILE A 158 -24.61 -8.84 -5.80
N PRO A 159 -24.65 -10.02 -5.14
CA PRO A 159 -23.45 -10.75 -4.77
C PRO A 159 -22.62 -11.13 -6.00
N THR A 160 -21.33 -10.78 -5.99
CA THR A 160 -20.37 -11.14 -7.05
C THR A 160 -19.89 -12.58 -6.94
N GLY A 161 -20.09 -13.19 -5.76
CA GLY A 161 -19.54 -14.49 -5.37
C GLY A 161 -18.17 -14.40 -4.69
N ASN A 162 -17.50 -13.26 -4.76
CA ASN A 162 -16.27 -13.01 -4.01
C ASN A 162 -16.58 -12.73 -2.53
N LEU A 163 -15.56 -12.92 -1.66
CA LEU A 163 -15.63 -12.49 -0.26
C LEU A 163 -14.72 -11.29 -0.04
N ILE A 164 -15.18 -10.40 0.83
CA ILE A 164 -14.38 -9.30 1.37
C ILE A 164 -13.98 -9.64 2.78
N ILE A 165 -12.67 -9.67 3.02
CA ILE A 165 -12.08 -9.86 4.33
C ILE A 165 -11.55 -8.51 4.80
N LYS A 166 -12.00 -8.05 5.95
CA LYS A 166 -11.35 -6.97 6.68
C LYS A 166 -10.46 -7.59 7.74
N MET A 167 -9.17 -7.35 7.66
CA MET A 167 -8.16 -7.87 8.56
C MET A 167 -7.43 -6.72 9.22
N ASN A 168 -7.19 -6.82 10.52
CA ASN A 168 -6.32 -5.91 11.26
C ASN A 168 -4.96 -6.58 11.44
N ALA A 169 -3.98 -6.19 10.61
CA ALA A 169 -2.59 -6.51 10.87
C ALA A 169 -2.10 -5.68 12.07
N ILE A 170 -1.16 -6.23 12.83
CA ILE A 170 -0.62 -5.59 14.02
C ILE A 170 0.77 -5.07 13.71
N SER A 171 0.91 -3.75 13.72
CA SER A 171 2.23 -3.13 13.68
C SER A 171 2.91 -3.35 15.03
N GLN A 172 4.16 -3.74 14.99
CA GLN A 172 4.97 -4.00 16.17
C GLN A 172 6.18 -3.07 16.21
N ARG A 173 6.57 -2.71 17.41
CA ARG A 173 7.86 -2.09 17.70
C ARG A 173 8.80 -3.13 18.28
N ALA A 174 9.97 -3.30 17.68
CA ALA A 174 11.02 -4.13 18.23
C ALA A 174 11.73 -3.41 19.37
N ASP A 175 11.93 -4.10 20.48
CA ASP A 175 12.84 -3.74 21.55
C ASP A 175 14.03 -4.69 21.50
N GLY A 176 15.19 -4.16 21.10
CA GLY A 176 16.39 -4.94 20.82
C GLY A 176 16.64 -5.24 19.34
N PHE A 177 17.66 -6.03 19.06
CA PHE A 177 18.12 -6.36 17.73
C PHE A 177 18.31 -7.87 17.55
N GLY A 178 18.04 -8.34 16.32
CA GLY A 178 18.29 -9.73 15.94
C GLY A 178 17.26 -10.71 16.48
N LYS A 179 17.70 -11.97 16.70
CA LYS A 179 16.81 -13.08 17.07
C LYS A 179 16.21 -12.98 18.48
N ASP A 180 16.83 -12.17 19.34
CA ASP A 180 16.42 -11.96 20.72
C ASP A 180 15.58 -10.69 20.91
N ALA A 181 15.18 -10.04 19.81
CA ALA A 181 14.33 -8.88 19.86
C ALA A 181 12.96 -9.24 20.46
N ASN A 182 12.53 -8.44 21.44
CA ASN A 182 11.16 -8.53 21.94
C ASN A 182 10.27 -7.58 21.12
N TYR A 183 9.07 -8.02 20.80
CA TYR A 183 8.13 -7.21 19.99
C TYR A 183 6.94 -6.81 20.83
N GLU A 184 6.59 -5.52 20.77
CA GLU A 184 5.39 -4.97 21.40
C GLU A 184 4.42 -4.51 20.33
N ALA A 185 3.14 -4.82 20.52
CA ALA A 185 2.07 -4.36 19.66
C ALA A 185 1.90 -2.83 19.80
N ASP A 186 1.99 -2.11 18.68
CA ASP A 186 1.99 -0.65 18.65
C ASP A 186 0.69 -0.06 18.07
N SER A 187 0.26 -0.55 16.91
CA SER A 187 -0.94 -0.04 16.25
C SER A 187 -1.60 -1.10 15.35
N LEU A 188 -2.87 -0.85 14.99
CA LEU A 188 -3.61 -1.66 14.02
C LEU A 188 -3.51 -1.07 12.62
N ILE A 189 -3.33 -1.96 11.66
CA ILE A 189 -3.31 -1.65 10.22
C ILE A 189 -4.51 -2.38 9.60
N PRO A 190 -5.66 -1.70 9.41
CA PRO A 190 -6.79 -2.31 8.73
C PRO A 190 -6.46 -2.53 7.25
N ILE A 191 -6.63 -3.75 6.77
CA ILE A 191 -6.38 -4.14 5.40
C ILE A 191 -7.65 -4.80 4.85
N ARG A 192 -8.09 -4.31 3.69
CA ARG A 192 -9.17 -4.96 2.95
C ARG A 192 -8.56 -5.93 1.95
N MET A 193 -9.01 -7.18 1.99
CA MET A 193 -8.60 -8.26 1.10
C MET A 193 -9.81 -8.86 0.38
N THR A 194 -9.59 -9.50 -0.74
CA THR A 194 -10.64 -10.16 -1.53
C THR A 194 -10.28 -11.64 -1.66
N VAL A 195 -11.24 -12.53 -1.46
CA VAL A 195 -11.15 -13.94 -1.84
C VAL A 195 -11.99 -14.12 -3.09
N ASP A 196 -11.36 -14.59 -4.17
CA ASP A 196 -12.05 -14.83 -5.44
C ASP A 196 -13.14 -15.91 -5.27
N LYS A 197 -14.21 -15.77 -6.03
CA LYS A 197 -15.37 -16.67 -6.02
C LYS A 197 -15.00 -18.15 -6.21
N SER A 198 -13.92 -18.44 -6.95
CA SER A 198 -13.44 -19.80 -7.18
C SER A 198 -12.91 -20.47 -5.91
N MET A 199 -12.48 -19.66 -4.91
CA MET A 199 -11.95 -20.12 -3.61
C MET A 199 -12.89 -19.79 -2.42
N ALA A 200 -13.99 -19.08 -2.66
CA ALA A 200 -14.86 -18.60 -1.59
C ALA A 200 -15.46 -19.75 -0.75
N ASN A 201 -15.81 -20.86 -1.38
CA ASN A 201 -16.35 -22.03 -0.68
C ASN A 201 -15.27 -22.72 0.17
N ASP A 202 -14.06 -22.85 -0.34
CA ASP A 202 -12.94 -23.45 0.40
C ASP A 202 -12.57 -22.57 1.59
N PHE A 203 -12.56 -21.24 1.41
CA PHE A 203 -12.33 -20.29 2.48
C PHE A 203 -13.40 -20.42 3.60
N LYS A 204 -14.69 -20.45 3.23
CA LYS A 204 -15.78 -20.65 4.20
C LYS A 204 -15.65 -22.01 4.93
N SER A 205 -15.25 -23.06 4.21
CA SER A 205 -15.09 -24.39 4.76
C SER A 205 -13.87 -24.55 5.68
N ALA A 206 -12.86 -23.68 5.54
CA ALA A 206 -11.67 -23.68 6.37
C ALA A 206 -11.93 -23.15 7.80
N GLY A 207 -13.14 -22.67 8.09
CA GLY A 207 -13.57 -22.32 9.44
C GLY A 207 -13.09 -20.96 9.93
N TYR A 208 -12.74 -20.03 9.04
CA TYR A 208 -12.44 -18.65 9.44
C TYR A 208 -13.69 -17.94 10.01
N TYR A 209 -13.49 -17.13 11.05
CA TYR A 209 -14.56 -16.37 11.71
C TYR A 209 -14.06 -15.01 12.19
N ASP A 210 -14.99 -14.11 12.47
CA ASP A 210 -14.70 -12.76 12.97
C ASP A 210 -14.03 -12.86 14.36
N GLY A 211 -12.86 -12.26 14.50
CA GLY A 211 -12.04 -12.32 15.72
C GLY A 211 -10.96 -13.42 15.71
N CYS A 212 -10.92 -14.32 14.72
CA CYS A 212 -9.84 -15.29 14.66
C CYS A 212 -8.52 -14.66 14.19
N PHE A 213 -7.41 -15.21 14.64
CA PHE A 213 -6.08 -14.89 14.13
C PHE A 213 -5.72 -15.84 12.99
N THR A 214 -5.10 -15.30 11.95
CA THR A 214 -4.61 -16.10 10.81
C THR A 214 -3.50 -15.39 10.06
N LYS A 215 -2.86 -16.13 9.17
CA LYS A 215 -1.95 -15.61 8.15
C LYS A 215 -2.57 -15.80 6.78
N LEU A 216 -2.69 -14.72 6.03
CA LEU A 216 -3.15 -14.71 4.65
C LEU A 216 -2.02 -14.29 3.71
N THR A 217 -1.93 -14.97 2.57
CA THR A 217 -0.96 -14.65 1.51
C THR A 217 -1.69 -14.45 0.20
N GLY A 218 -1.13 -13.60 -0.66
CA GLY A 218 -1.77 -13.33 -1.95
C GLY A 218 -0.99 -12.36 -2.81
N VAL A 219 -1.68 -11.83 -3.80
CA VAL A 219 -1.13 -10.86 -4.76
C VAL A 219 -1.81 -9.51 -4.62
N ILE A 220 -1.04 -8.45 -4.87
CA ILE A 220 -1.57 -7.08 -4.89
C ILE A 220 -1.84 -6.72 -6.34
N ILE A 221 -3.06 -6.33 -6.67
CA ILE A 221 -3.48 -5.90 -8.00
C ILE A 221 -3.84 -4.42 -7.93
N ASN A 222 -3.22 -3.62 -8.78
CA ASN A 222 -3.49 -2.20 -8.94
C ASN A 222 -3.35 -1.83 -10.41
N SER A 223 -4.33 -2.22 -11.22
CA SER A 223 -4.34 -2.06 -12.67
C SER A 223 -5.48 -1.16 -13.15
N VAL A 224 -5.39 -0.75 -14.39
CA VAL A 224 -6.44 0.00 -15.07
C VAL A 224 -6.91 -0.81 -16.28
N GLU A 225 -8.13 -1.28 -16.24
CA GLU A 225 -8.77 -1.93 -17.36
C GLU A 225 -9.55 -0.94 -18.21
N ILE A 226 -9.52 -1.15 -19.53
CA ILE A 226 -10.36 -0.43 -20.47
C ILE A 226 -11.56 -1.32 -20.79
N GLN A 227 -12.75 -0.91 -20.32
CA GLN A 227 -14.01 -1.58 -20.65
C GLN A 227 -14.69 -0.84 -21.79
N GLU A 228 -15.12 -1.58 -22.80
CA GLU A 228 -15.97 -1.06 -23.85
C GLU A 228 -17.46 -1.21 -23.44
N ILE A 229 -18.13 -0.10 -23.28
CA ILE A 229 -19.56 -0.04 -22.97
C ILE A 229 -20.29 0.35 -24.25
N THR A 230 -21.17 -0.53 -24.72
CA THR A 230 -22.03 -0.24 -25.88
C THR A 230 -23.34 0.37 -25.37
N GLU A 231 -23.57 1.62 -25.70
CA GLU A 231 -24.85 2.28 -25.49
C GLU A 231 -25.70 2.16 -26.77
N LYS A 232 -26.90 1.62 -26.63
CA LYS A 232 -27.84 1.57 -27.76
C LYS A 232 -28.22 2.96 -28.21
N ALA A 233 -27.96 3.29 -29.46
CA ALA A 233 -28.40 4.52 -30.05
C ALA A 233 -29.92 4.46 -30.30
N ALA A 234 -30.63 5.57 -30.09
CA ALA A 234 -32.03 5.65 -30.49
C ALA A 234 -32.21 5.62 -32.02
N PHE A 235 -31.16 5.95 -32.77
CA PHE A 235 -31.10 5.94 -34.24
C PHE A 235 -29.63 5.82 -34.70
N GLY A 236 -29.36 4.97 -35.68
CA GLY A 236 -28.03 4.72 -36.22
C GLY A 236 -27.26 3.61 -35.47
N PRO A 237 -25.95 3.49 -35.74
CA PRO A 237 -25.12 2.48 -35.10
C PRO A 237 -24.96 2.75 -33.61
N ASP A 238 -24.84 1.69 -32.81
CA ASP A 238 -24.59 1.77 -31.36
C ASP A 238 -23.29 2.53 -31.06
N ILE A 239 -23.30 3.27 -29.96
CA ILE A 239 -22.15 4.08 -29.52
C ILE A 239 -21.27 3.24 -28.59
N VAL A 240 -20.05 2.95 -29.01
CA VAL A 240 -19.05 2.25 -28.18
C VAL A 240 -18.21 3.30 -27.41
N LYS A 241 -18.33 3.28 -26.09
CA LYS A 241 -17.53 4.14 -25.20
C LYS A 241 -16.47 3.31 -24.50
N LYS A 242 -15.23 3.77 -24.51
CA LYS A 242 -14.14 3.18 -23.72
C LYS A 242 -14.09 3.85 -22.34
N VAL A 243 -14.36 3.08 -21.29
CA VAL A 243 -14.32 3.56 -19.90
C VAL A 243 -13.14 2.91 -19.19
N LYS A 244 -12.30 3.72 -18.56
CA LYS A 244 -11.21 3.23 -17.72
C LYS A 244 -11.76 2.84 -16.35
N ARG A 245 -11.56 1.59 -15.95
CA ARG A 245 -11.90 1.07 -14.63
C ARG A 245 -10.62 0.76 -13.86
N SER A 246 -10.42 1.39 -12.72
CA SER A 246 -9.32 1.07 -11.81
C SER A 246 -9.70 -0.15 -10.97
N ILE A 247 -8.84 -1.16 -10.98
CA ILE A 247 -8.96 -2.36 -10.15
C ILE A 247 -7.89 -2.27 -9.07
N ARG A 248 -8.32 -2.23 -7.80
CA ARG A 248 -7.43 -2.23 -6.65
C ARG A 248 -7.91 -3.28 -5.66
N LYS A 249 -7.15 -4.35 -5.52
CA LYS A 249 -7.47 -5.42 -4.57
C LYS A 249 -6.21 -6.12 -4.06
N ASN A 250 -6.29 -6.58 -2.81
CA ASN A 250 -5.36 -7.54 -2.23
C ASN A 250 -6.03 -8.92 -2.37
N ASP A 251 -5.62 -9.68 -3.38
CA ASP A 251 -6.27 -10.92 -3.79
C ASP A 251 -5.65 -12.10 -3.04
N VAL A 252 -6.40 -12.69 -2.10
CA VAL A 252 -5.95 -13.80 -1.25
C VAL A 252 -5.81 -15.04 -2.10
N LYS A 253 -4.66 -15.71 -2.01
CA LYS A 253 -4.36 -16.96 -2.73
C LYS A 253 -4.20 -18.16 -1.81
N SER A 254 -3.86 -17.93 -0.52
CA SER A 254 -3.68 -18.99 0.47
C SER A 254 -3.79 -18.41 1.88
N GLY A 255 -4.00 -19.27 2.85
CA GLY A 255 -4.00 -18.92 4.27
C GLY A 255 -3.72 -20.14 5.14
N ILE A 256 -3.30 -19.89 6.40
CA ILE A 256 -3.19 -20.93 7.40
C ILE A 256 -4.52 -21.07 8.14
N ALA A 257 -4.75 -22.24 8.74
CA ALA A 257 -5.94 -22.49 9.55
C ALA A 257 -6.10 -21.40 10.64
N PRO A 258 -7.36 -20.98 10.93
CA PRO A 258 -7.61 -20.00 11.97
C PRO A 258 -7.16 -20.50 13.34
N SER A 259 -6.62 -19.60 14.15
CA SER A 259 -6.19 -19.84 15.52
C SER A 259 -6.76 -18.76 16.45
N THR A 260 -6.58 -18.93 17.74
CA THR A 260 -6.97 -17.92 18.72
C THR A 260 -5.88 -16.87 18.88
N ILE A 261 -6.26 -15.64 19.26
CA ILE A 261 -5.29 -14.56 19.54
C ILE A 261 -4.30 -14.93 20.64
N PHE A 262 -4.73 -15.75 21.60
CA PHE A 262 -3.89 -16.17 22.75
C PHE A 262 -2.69 -17.03 22.35
N GLU A 263 -2.80 -17.81 21.27
CA GLU A 263 -1.68 -18.60 20.74
C GLU A 263 -0.53 -17.74 20.20
N HIS A 264 -0.80 -16.46 19.98
CA HIS A 264 0.15 -15.47 19.47
C HIS A 264 0.57 -14.45 20.54
N GLU A 265 0.36 -14.76 21.83
CA GLU A 265 0.64 -13.86 22.96
C GLU A 265 -0.12 -12.52 22.89
N LEU A 266 -1.25 -12.52 22.17
CA LEU A 266 -2.18 -11.42 22.10
C LEU A 266 -3.32 -11.66 23.09
N THR A 267 -3.69 -10.64 23.84
CA THR A 267 -4.87 -10.65 24.71
C THR A 267 -5.95 -9.74 24.16
N GLN A 268 -7.20 -9.97 24.59
CA GLN A 268 -8.28 -9.08 24.21
C GLN A 268 -8.01 -7.64 24.66
N ASP A 269 -7.42 -7.44 25.84
CA ASP A 269 -7.05 -6.11 26.35
C ASP A 269 -6.05 -5.39 25.46
N ILE A 270 -5.08 -6.12 24.88
CA ILE A 270 -4.14 -5.56 23.90
C ILE A 270 -4.92 -5.09 22.67
N ILE A 271 -5.78 -5.93 22.12
CA ILE A 271 -6.59 -5.58 20.93
C ILE A 271 -7.49 -4.37 21.21
N ASP A 272 -8.19 -4.34 22.33
CA ASP A 272 -9.06 -3.23 22.73
C ASP A 272 -8.28 -1.92 22.92
N THR A 273 -7.07 -2.01 23.49
CA THR A 273 -6.15 -0.88 23.63
C THR A 273 -5.74 -0.34 22.26
N LEU A 274 -5.36 -1.22 21.33
CA LEU A 274 -4.97 -0.81 19.97
C LEU A 274 -6.14 -0.22 19.20
N GLN A 275 -7.36 -0.76 19.35
CA GLN A 275 -8.57 -0.21 18.76
C GLN A 275 -8.89 1.18 19.32
N SER A 276 -8.71 1.37 20.63
CA SER A 276 -8.93 2.65 21.30
C SER A 276 -7.92 3.70 20.80
N LYS A 277 -6.63 3.34 20.70
CA LYS A 277 -5.59 4.19 20.09
C LYS A 277 -5.96 4.56 18.64
N ARG A 278 -6.46 3.58 17.87
CA ARG A 278 -6.88 3.80 16.49
C ARG A 278 -8.04 4.80 16.39
N LYS A 279 -9.06 4.64 17.24
CA LYS A 279 -10.20 5.58 17.31
C LYS A 279 -9.77 6.99 17.69
N ALA A 280 -8.87 7.13 18.67
CA ALA A 280 -8.32 8.43 19.08
C ALA A 280 -7.61 9.12 17.92
N LYS A 281 -6.73 8.39 17.22
CA LYS A 281 -6.01 8.91 16.04
C LYS A 281 -6.96 9.38 14.93
N LEU A 282 -8.01 8.62 14.65
CA LEU A 282 -9.01 9.02 13.65
C LEU A 282 -9.78 10.28 14.07
N ALA A 283 -10.06 10.45 15.37
CA ALA A 283 -10.68 11.65 15.90
C ALA A 283 -9.78 12.88 15.74
N GLU A 284 -8.47 12.75 16.02
CA GLU A 284 -7.46 13.82 15.81
C GLU A 284 -7.40 14.23 14.32
N VAL A 285 -7.39 13.25 13.40
CA VAL A 285 -7.42 13.52 11.95
C VAL A 285 -8.68 14.25 11.55
N LYS A 286 -9.84 13.85 12.10
CA LYS A 286 -11.12 14.51 11.84
C LYS A 286 -11.15 15.94 12.34
N ALA A 287 -10.58 16.19 13.51
CA ALA A 287 -10.43 17.53 14.08
C ALA A 287 -9.45 18.43 13.30
N GLY A 288 -8.59 17.85 12.46
CA GLY A 288 -7.53 18.58 11.73
C GLY A 288 -6.29 18.84 12.58
N GLU A 289 -6.18 18.20 13.75
CA GLU A 289 -5.05 18.36 14.70
C GLU A 289 -3.86 17.45 14.34
N SER A 290 -4.12 16.37 13.63
CA SER A 290 -3.09 15.42 13.18
C SER A 290 -2.65 15.77 11.76
N SER A 291 -1.56 16.53 11.64
CA SER A 291 -0.74 16.49 10.43
C SER A 291 0.16 15.26 10.52
N SER A 292 -0.09 14.23 9.72
CA SER A 292 0.87 13.14 9.57
C SER A 292 2.19 13.75 9.11
N GLN A 293 3.23 13.69 9.94
CA GLN A 293 4.53 14.35 9.70
C GLN A 293 5.20 13.92 8.38
N ILE A 294 4.71 12.83 7.79
CA ILE A 294 5.18 12.25 6.52
C ILE A 294 4.32 12.72 5.33
N ALA A 295 3.03 13.08 5.52
CA ALA A 295 2.11 13.35 4.41
C ALA A 295 2.33 14.70 3.74
N GLU A 296 3.01 15.65 4.35
CA GLU A 296 3.09 17.01 3.83
C GLU A 296 4.30 17.28 2.92
N GLY A 297 5.31 16.40 2.93
CA GLY A 297 6.35 16.38 1.90
C GLY A 297 5.87 15.74 0.58
N PHE A 298 4.76 15.03 0.63
CA PHE A 298 4.16 14.27 -0.48
C PHE A 298 2.81 14.82 -0.93
N GLN A 299 2.56 16.12 -0.82
CA GLN A 299 1.43 16.67 -1.56
C GLN A 299 1.70 16.41 -3.04
N LYS A 300 1.04 15.39 -3.61
CA LYS A 300 0.84 15.33 -5.04
C LYS A 300 0.40 16.74 -5.45
N ASN A 301 1.16 17.38 -6.34
CA ASN A 301 0.56 18.36 -7.22
C ASN A 301 -0.55 17.61 -7.97
N THR A 302 -1.75 17.60 -7.41
CA THR A 302 -2.94 17.36 -8.20
C THR A 302 -2.96 18.52 -9.17
N SER A 303 -2.37 18.28 -10.34
CA SER A 303 -2.63 19.12 -11.50
C SER A 303 -4.15 19.19 -11.57
N THR A 304 -4.69 20.33 -11.22
CA THR A 304 -6.07 20.71 -11.48
C THR A 304 -6.32 20.30 -12.93
N PRO A 305 -7.31 19.42 -13.21
CA PRO A 305 -7.65 19.16 -14.60
C PRO A 305 -7.86 20.54 -15.26
N ALA A 306 -7.15 20.79 -16.36
CA ALA A 306 -7.37 22.00 -17.13
C ALA A 306 -8.88 22.14 -17.35
N PRO A 307 -9.47 23.32 -17.18
CA PRO A 307 -10.89 23.51 -17.39
C PRO A 307 -11.21 23.00 -18.81
N GLN A 308 -12.07 22.00 -18.88
CA GLN A 308 -12.59 21.55 -20.16
C GLN A 308 -13.33 22.74 -20.75
N THR A 309 -12.72 23.38 -21.73
CA THR A 309 -13.42 24.30 -22.60
C THR A 309 -14.50 23.48 -23.30
N THR A 310 -15.73 23.60 -22.80
CA THR A 310 -16.92 23.11 -23.48
C THR A 310 -17.01 23.93 -24.79
N TYR A 311 -16.51 23.33 -25.85
CA TYR A 311 -16.77 23.80 -27.18
C TYR A 311 -18.28 23.70 -27.42
N ASN A 312 -18.97 24.83 -27.45
CA ASN A 312 -20.36 24.92 -27.84
C ASN A 312 -20.43 25.24 -29.34
N PRO A 313 -20.74 24.28 -30.21
CA PRO A 313 -20.78 24.51 -31.67
C PRO A 313 -21.97 25.37 -32.13
N PHE A 314 -22.86 25.81 -31.22
CA PHE A 314 -24.06 26.58 -31.55
C PHE A 314 -24.07 28.02 -30.98
N ALA A 315 -22.95 28.51 -30.48
CA ALA A 315 -22.83 29.90 -30.10
C ALA A 315 -22.48 30.73 -31.36
N GLN A 316 -23.50 31.18 -32.07
CA GLN A 316 -23.47 32.34 -32.98
C GLN A 316 -24.19 33.50 -32.32
#